data_d75b803049251c7ee40a1b2807216cf5
#
_entry.id   d75b803049251c7ee40a1b2807216cf5
#
_cell.length_a   1.000
_cell.length_b   1.000
_cell.length_c   1.000
_cell.angle_alpha   90.00
_cell.angle_beta   90.00
_cell.angle_gamma   90.00
#
_symmetry.space_group_name_H-M   'P 1'
#
loop_
_entity.id
_entity.type
_entity.pdbx_description
1 polymer ?
#
loop_
_entity_poly.entity_id
_entity_poly.type
_entity_poly.pdbx_seq_one_letter_code
_entity_poly.pdbx_strand_id
1 'polypeptide(L)'
;MTSGVDGQVLAGTSRAAAYANFVKVAHTVFSLPFAAVGIAAASRVRPLTWRTVLLACLAFAAARFAAMGFNRIADRRFDALNPRTAGRELPSGRMSLPEAWALVALTGTLFVVASALLNPLCLALSPLALAWILGYSYTKRFTSLSHLWLGLSMAIAPVGGYLAVTGAWSTPWFTLPLVAAGVLAWGAGFDILYSLQDEEFDRGHGLHSMTVAVGAPRAIAVSRALHTMAVVALSAFGLATGMGVAYGVGIAVAAGLLAWEHRLVRPGDYSRLDAAFFTMNGLISAVVMLGAIADVAL
;
A
#
# COMPACT_ATOMS: atom_id res chain seq x y z
N MET A 1 1.43 7.57 -29.65
CA MET A 1 0.73 7.33 -28.37
C MET A 1 1.53 8.04 -27.31
N THR A 2 0.99 9.09 -26.72
CA THR A 2 1.67 9.86 -25.69
C THR A 2 1.84 8.97 -24.46
N SER A 3 3.09 8.64 -24.15
CA SER A 3 3.44 7.99 -22.88
C SER A 3 2.98 8.93 -21.76
N GLY A 4 1.88 8.57 -21.11
CA GLY A 4 1.40 9.32 -19.95
C GLY A 4 2.51 9.37 -18.89
N VAL A 5 2.73 10.52 -18.30
CA VAL A 5 3.65 10.66 -17.16
C VAL A 5 3.19 9.70 -16.07
N ASP A 6 4.12 8.95 -15.48
CA ASP A 6 3.87 7.92 -14.48
C ASP A 6 2.87 8.37 -13.41
N GLY A 7 1.73 7.70 -13.36
CA GLY A 7 0.70 7.90 -12.34
C GLY A 7 -0.15 9.16 -12.45
N GLN A 8 -0.14 9.89 -13.57
CA GLN A 8 -1.13 10.95 -13.82
C GLN A 8 -2.46 10.33 -14.23
N VAL A 9 -3.41 10.35 -13.29
CA VAL A 9 -4.75 9.79 -13.49
C VAL A 9 -5.75 10.87 -13.92
N LEU A 10 -5.52 12.12 -13.49
CA LEU A 10 -6.36 13.24 -13.86
C LEU A 10 -5.65 14.08 -14.93
N ALA A 11 -6.18 14.01 -16.15
CA ALA A 11 -5.79 14.91 -17.22
C ALA A 11 -6.24 16.33 -16.89
N GLY A 12 -5.33 17.31 -16.95
CA GLY A 12 -5.66 18.72 -16.77
C GLY A 12 -4.55 19.53 -16.10
N THR A 13 -4.59 20.85 -16.32
CA THR A 13 -3.65 21.82 -15.77
C THR A 13 -4.15 22.47 -14.47
N SER A 14 -5.31 22.03 -13.93
CA SER A 14 -5.88 22.60 -12.72
C SER A 14 -5.03 22.29 -11.49
N ARG A 15 -4.99 23.20 -10.51
CA ARG A 15 -4.32 22.96 -9.23
C ARG A 15 -4.88 21.74 -8.49
N ALA A 16 -6.19 21.53 -8.55
CA ALA A 16 -6.83 20.36 -7.95
C ALA A 16 -6.32 19.04 -8.56
N ALA A 17 -6.15 18.99 -9.89
CA ALA A 17 -5.56 17.81 -10.56
C ALA A 17 -4.10 17.62 -10.15
N ALA A 18 -3.31 18.69 -10.01
CA ALA A 18 -1.94 18.60 -9.53
C ALA A 18 -1.86 18.02 -8.10
N TYR A 19 -2.70 18.48 -7.17
CA TYR A 19 -2.74 17.94 -5.81
C TYR A 19 -3.18 16.46 -5.78
N ALA A 20 -4.22 16.11 -6.52
CA ALA A 20 -4.72 14.73 -6.58
C ALA A 20 -3.69 13.76 -7.19
N ASN A 21 -2.97 14.19 -8.23
CA ASN A 21 -1.88 13.41 -8.82
C ASN A 21 -0.67 13.33 -7.89
N PHE A 22 -0.33 14.42 -7.19
CA PHE A 22 0.77 14.45 -6.23
C PHE A 22 0.62 13.40 -5.12
N VAL A 23 -0.57 13.26 -4.55
CA VAL A 23 -0.86 12.24 -3.52
C VAL A 23 -1.31 10.91 -4.10
N LYS A 24 -1.35 10.77 -5.43
CA LYS A 24 -1.78 9.55 -6.13
C LYS A 24 -3.13 9.00 -5.62
N VAL A 25 -4.19 9.81 -5.65
CA VAL A 25 -5.53 9.44 -5.14
C VAL A 25 -6.00 8.09 -5.70
N ALA A 26 -5.80 7.83 -6.98
CA ALA A 26 -6.19 6.56 -7.59
C ALA A 26 -5.52 5.33 -6.96
N HIS A 27 -4.29 5.45 -6.47
CA HIS A 27 -3.60 4.36 -5.80
C HIS A 27 -4.13 4.08 -4.38
N THR A 28 -4.95 4.98 -3.83
CA THR A 28 -5.62 4.76 -2.54
C THR A 28 -6.60 3.59 -2.62
N VAL A 29 -7.11 3.31 -3.82
CA VAL A 29 -8.03 2.19 -4.09
C VAL A 29 -7.41 0.82 -3.78
N PHE A 30 -6.08 0.65 -3.82
CA PHE A 30 -5.45 -0.66 -3.61
C PHE A 30 -5.32 -1.06 -2.14
N SER A 31 -5.03 -0.13 -1.27
CA SER A 31 -4.72 -0.43 0.13
C SER A 31 -5.87 -0.17 1.10
N LEU A 32 -6.83 0.70 0.73
CA LEU A 32 -8.05 0.91 1.50
C LEU A 32 -8.86 -0.39 1.72
N PRO A 33 -8.99 -1.29 0.73
CA PRO A 33 -9.68 -2.56 0.91
C PRO A 33 -9.12 -3.39 2.08
N PHE A 34 -7.82 -3.41 2.31
CA PHE A 34 -7.27 -4.15 3.44
C PHE A 34 -7.57 -3.51 4.80
N ALA A 35 -7.70 -2.17 4.89
CA ALA A 35 -8.23 -1.55 6.09
C ALA A 35 -9.66 -2.04 6.40
N ALA A 36 -10.49 -2.16 5.36
CA ALA A 36 -11.84 -2.72 5.49
C ALA A 36 -11.85 -4.20 5.92
N VAL A 37 -10.89 -5.01 5.49
CA VAL A 37 -10.72 -6.39 6.00
C VAL A 37 -10.48 -6.42 7.51
N GLY A 38 -9.61 -5.53 8.01
CA GLY A 38 -9.38 -5.39 9.44
C GLY A 38 -10.63 -4.94 10.21
N ILE A 39 -11.36 -3.97 9.66
CA ILE A 39 -12.63 -3.49 10.21
C ILE A 39 -13.69 -4.60 10.24
N ALA A 40 -13.81 -5.38 9.15
CA ALA A 40 -14.73 -6.50 9.06
C ALA A 40 -14.42 -7.58 10.10
N ALA A 41 -13.14 -7.93 10.29
CA ALA A 41 -12.76 -8.85 11.37
C ALA A 41 -13.10 -8.31 12.76
N ALA A 42 -12.86 -7.02 13.00
CA ALA A 42 -13.14 -6.35 14.26
C ALA A 42 -14.65 -6.26 14.58
N SER A 43 -15.50 -6.15 13.54
CA SER A 43 -16.95 -6.07 13.72
C SER A 43 -17.59 -7.36 14.30
N ARG A 44 -16.86 -8.48 14.20
CA ARG A 44 -17.23 -9.73 14.90
C ARG A 44 -16.99 -9.70 16.42
N VAL A 45 -16.15 -8.77 16.86
CA VAL A 45 -15.78 -8.61 18.29
C VAL A 45 -16.50 -7.44 18.93
N ARG A 46 -16.71 -6.35 18.17
CA ARG A 46 -17.39 -5.14 18.65
C ARG A 46 -18.33 -4.57 17.60
N PRO A 47 -19.49 -4.03 17.99
CA PRO A 47 -20.42 -3.36 17.07
C PRO A 47 -19.71 -2.22 16.34
N LEU A 48 -19.96 -2.16 15.03
CA LEU A 48 -19.42 -1.13 14.17
C LEU A 48 -20.31 0.11 14.19
N THR A 49 -19.70 1.29 14.29
CA THR A 49 -20.42 2.57 14.16
C THR A 49 -19.98 3.28 12.89
N TRP A 50 -20.90 4.03 12.26
CA TRP A 50 -20.59 4.83 11.10
C TRP A 50 -19.46 5.85 11.38
N ARG A 51 -19.41 6.41 12.62
CA ARG A 51 -18.37 7.32 13.07
C ARG A 51 -16.99 6.66 13.02
N THR A 52 -16.87 5.43 13.55
CA THR A 52 -15.60 4.68 13.53
C THR A 52 -15.14 4.41 12.10
N VAL A 53 -16.06 4.01 11.20
CA VAL A 53 -15.73 3.77 9.78
C VAL A 53 -15.23 5.05 9.11
N LEU A 54 -15.94 6.17 9.26
CA LEU A 54 -15.54 7.44 8.65
C LEU A 54 -14.17 7.91 9.18
N LEU A 55 -13.94 7.85 10.50
CA LEU A 55 -12.65 8.24 11.09
C LEU A 55 -11.52 7.30 10.65
N ALA A 56 -11.76 6.00 10.55
CA ALA A 56 -10.76 5.06 10.06
C ALA A 56 -10.42 5.31 8.57
N CYS A 57 -11.40 5.56 7.72
CA CYS A 57 -11.19 5.94 6.33
C CYS A 57 -10.41 7.27 6.22
N LEU A 58 -10.76 8.27 7.04
CA LEU A 58 -10.07 9.55 7.09
C LEU A 58 -8.61 9.38 7.53
N ALA A 59 -8.37 8.63 8.61
CA ALA A 59 -7.03 8.33 9.11
C ALA A 59 -6.19 7.62 8.03
N PHE A 60 -6.76 6.59 7.38
CA PHE A 60 -6.10 5.88 6.29
C PHE A 60 -5.72 6.82 5.12
N ALA A 61 -6.69 7.61 4.63
CA ALA A 61 -6.45 8.53 3.51
C ALA A 61 -5.40 9.59 3.87
N ALA A 62 -5.48 10.14 5.07
CA ALA A 62 -4.56 11.16 5.57
C ALA A 62 -3.12 10.60 5.70
N ALA A 63 -2.95 9.42 6.31
CA ALA A 63 -1.65 8.74 6.42
C ALA A 63 -1.04 8.48 5.03
N ARG A 64 -1.86 7.99 4.10
CA ARG A 64 -1.41 7.71 2.73
C ARG A 64 -1.01 8.97 1.98
N PHE A 65 -1.78 10.04 2.10
CA PHE A 65 -1.44 11.32 1.45
C PHE A 65 -0.17 11.92 2.03
N ALA A 66 0.03 11.85 3.34
CA ALA A 66 1.28 12.23 3.98
C ALA A 66 2.47 11.40 3.45
N ALA A 67 2.31 10.08 3.37
CA ALA A 67 3.35 9.17 2.86
C ALA A 67 3.72 9.48 1.40
N MET A 68 2.72 9.62 0.53
CA MET A 68 2.95 9.89 -0.89
C MET A 68 3.57 11.27 -1.12
N GLY A 69 3.05 12.30 -0.43
CA GLY A 69 3.61 13.64 -0.50
C GLY A 69 5.06 13.69 -0.01
N PHE A 70 5.35 13.03 1.11
CA PHE A 70 6.70 12.96 1.65
C PHE A 70 7.66 12.20 0.72
N ASN A 71 7.21 11.09 0.13
CA ASN A 71 7.99 10.36 -0.85
C ASN A 71 8.39 11.25 -2.04
N ARG A 72 7.46 12.04 -2.58
CA ARG A 72 7.75 13.02 -3.65
C ARG A 72 8.79 14.07 -3.23
N ILE A 73 8.72 14.55 -2.00
CA ILE A 73 9.71 15.50 -1.46
C ILE A 73 11.08 14.85 -1.33
N ALA A 74 11.12 13.64 -0.74
CA ALA A 74 12.36 12.91 -0.52
C ALA A 74 13.05 12.56 -1.84
N ASP A 75 12.29 12.08 -2.83
CA ASP A 75 12.83 11.57 -4.08
C ASP A 75 12.93 12.62 -5.19
N ARG A 76 12.59 13.89 -4.94
CA ARG A 76 12.52 14.94 -5.98
C ARG A 76 13.76 15.07 -6.86
N ARG A 77 14.96 14.80 -6.31
CA ARG A 77 16.23 14.86 -7.07
C ARG A 77 16.36 13.66 -8.02
N PHE A 78 16.05 12.46 -7.57
CA PHE A 78 16.05 11.25 -8.39
C PHE A 78 14.93 11.29 -9.43
N ASP A 79 13.76 11.80 -9.03
CA ASP A 79 12.62 11.97 -9.93
C ASP A 79 12.94 12.91 -11.11
N ALA A 80 13.75 13.96 -10.89
CA ALA A 80 14.17 14.87 -11.94
C ALA A 80 15.16 14.24 -12.93
N LEU A 81 15.92 13.23 -12.49
CA LEU A 81 16.91 12.53 -13.33
C LEU A 81 16.31 11.35 -14.11
N ASN A 82 15.21 10.78 -13.60
CA ASN A 82 14.57 9.63 -14.24
C ASN A 82 13.55 10.10 -15.30
N PRO A 83 13.73 9.76 -16.60
CA PRO A 83 12.81 10.18 -17.66
C PRO A 83 11.34 9.81 -17.41
N ARG A 84 11.09 8.69 -16.71
CA ARG A 84 9.74 8.23 -16.35
C ARG A 84 9.06 9.16 -15.35
N THR A 85 9.82 9.80 -14.45
CA THR A 85 9.28 10.58 -13.33
C THR A 85 9.59 12.08 -13.39
N ALA A 86 10.41 12.52 -14.34
CA ALA A 86 10.77 13.94 -14.52
C ALA A 86 9.55 14.87 -14.72
N GLY A 87 8.46 14.34 -15.27
CA GLY A 87 7.18 15.06 -15.43
C GLY A 87 6.34 15.17 -14.16
N ARG A 88 6.78 14.66 -13.00
CA ARG A 88 6.04 14.78 -11.72
C ARG A 88 5.96 16.23 -11.25
N GLU A 89 5.07 16.52 -10.28
CA GLU A 89 4.69 17.88 -9.87
C GLU A 89 5.87 18.72 -9.36
N LEU A 90 6.75 18.16 -8.52
CA LEU A 90 7.91 18.88 -7.98
C LEU A 90 9.02 19.08 -9.02
N PRO A 91 9.49 18.04 -9.75
CA PRO A 91 10.50 18.23 -10.79
C PRO A 91 10.07 19.16 -11.91
N SER A 92 8.80 19.11 -12.31
CA SER A 92 8.26 19.96 -13.39
C SER A 92 7.91 21.39 -12.96
N GLY A 93 8.05 21.71 -11.66
CA GLY A 93 7.70 23.03 -11.13
C GLY A 93 6.19 23.33 -11.02
N ARG A 94 5.32 22.33 -11.26
CA ARG A 94 3.86 22.50 -11.11
C ARG A 94 3.40 22.64 -9.66
N MET A 95 4.23 22.25 -8.70
CA MET A 95 4.05 22.43 -7.26
C MET A 95 5.35 22.90 -6.64
N SER A 96 5.27 23.86 -5.74
CA SER A 96 6.43 24.35 -4.98
C SER A 96 6.73 23.43 -3.79
N LEU A 97 7.98 23.44 -3.34
CA LEU A 97 8.41 22.65 -2.17
C LEU A 97 7.68 23.06 -0.87
N PRO A 98 7.44 24.35 -0.57
CA PRO A 98 6.63 24.76 0.59
C PRO A 98 5.19 24.24 0.53
N GLU A 99 4.54 24.27 -0.65
CA GLU A 99 3.19 23.69 -0.81
C GLU A 99 3.18 22.18 -0.52
N ALA A 100 4.18 21.44 -1.02
CA ALA A 100 4.31 20.02 -0.76
C ALA A 100 4.48 19.72 0.74
N TRP A 101 5.33 20.48 1.44
CA TRP A 101 5.52 20.35 2.88
C TRP A 101 4.26 20.70 3.67
N ALA A 102 3.55 21.77 3.29
CA ALA A 102 2.28 22.15 3.91
C ALA A 102 1.24 21.02 3.80
N LEU A 103 1.15 20.36 2.63
CA LEU A 103 0.25 19.24 2.41
C LEU A 103 0.62 18.03 3.28
N VAL A 104 1.91 17.69 3.38
CA VAL A 104 2.39 16.59 4.23
C VAL A 104 2.11 16.88 5.71
N ALA A 105 2.39 18.11 6.18
CA ALA A 105 2.12 18.51 7.56
C ALA A 105 0.62 18.45 7.87
N LEU A 106 -0.21 18.99 6.99
CA LEU A 106 -1.68 18.98 7.16
C LEU A 106 -2.21 17.55 7.22
N THR A 107 -1.82 16.69 6.27
CA THR A 107 -2.32 15.32 6.21
C THR A 107 -1.74 14.46 7.34
N GLY A 108 -0.48 14.65 7.74
CA GLY A 108 0.10 13.99 8.91
C GLY A 108 -0.61 14.38 10.21
N THR A 109 -0.90 15.66 10.40
CA THR A 109 -1.69 16.15 11.56
C THR A 109 -3.10 15.58 11.54
N LEU A 110 -3.76 15.57 10.38
CA LEU A 110 -5.10 15.01 10.22
C LEU A 110 -5.14 13.51 10.58
N PHE A 111 -4.10 12.76 10.21
CA PHE A 111 -3.97 11.34 10.61
C PHE A 111 -3.90 11.19 12.13
N VAL A 112 -3.06 11.98 12.82
CA VAL A 112 -2.93 11.90 14.28
C VAL A 112 -4.24 12.31 14.98
N VAL A 113 -4.89 13.39 14.52
CA VAL A 113 -6.18 13.85 15.05
C VAL A 113 -7.27 12.80 14.84
N ALA A 114 -7.39 12.23 13.64
CA ALA A 114 -8.36 11.17 13.37
C ALA A 114 -8.11 9.94 14.26
N SER A 115 -6.83 9.59 14.48
CA SER A 115 -6.44 8.50 15.39
C SER A 115 -6.81 8.79 16.84
N ALA A 116 -6.64 10.03 17.30
CA ALA A 116 -7.06 10.48 18.64
C ALA A 116 -8.57 10.39 18.85
N LEU A 117 -9.34 10.74 17.80
CA LEU A 117 -10.81 10.68 17.83
C LEU A 117 -11.34 9.24 17.77
N LEU A 118 -10.54 8.28 17.30
CA LEU A 118 -10.87 6.86 17.31
C LEU A 118 -10.77 6.28 18.73
N ASN A 119 -9.57 6.20 19.27
CA ASN A 119 -9.32 5.70 20.63
C ASN A 119 -7.86 5.97 21.08
N PRO A 120 -7.55 5.85 22.40
CA PRO A 120 -6.22 6.12 22.94
C PRO A 120 -5.10 5.24 22.36
N LEU A 121 -5.39 3.98 21.99
CA LEU A 121 -4.39 3.07 21.42
C LEU A 121 -4.00 3.52 20.00
N CYS A 122 -4.99 3.91 19.17
CA CYS A 122 -4.73 4.48 17.85
C CYS A 122 -3.90 5.77 17.95
N LEU A 123 -4.22 6.65 18.90
CA LEU A 123 -3.43 7.86 19.15
C LEU A 123 -1.98 7.49 19.53
N ALA A 124 -1.79 6.58 20.49
CA ALA A 124 -0.46 6.20 20.97
C ALA A 124 0.42 5.59 19.87
N LEU A 125 -0.17 4.82 18.95
CA LEU A 125 0.53 4.19 17.84
C LEU A 125 0.72 5.10 16.61
N SER A 126 -0.07 6.17 16.48
CA SER A 126 -0.06 7.01 15.28
C SER A 126 1.28 7.70 14.99
N PRO A 127 2.07 8.21 15.96
CA PRO A 127 3.38 8.79 15.67
C PRO A 127 4.38 7.75 15.14
N LEU A 128 4.34 6.53 15.72
CA LEU A 128 5.21 5.43 15.28
C LEU A 128 4.84 4.97 13.86
N ALA A 129 3.55 4.82 13.58
CA ALA A 129 3.06 4.49 12.25
C ALA A 129 3.46 5.56 11.22
N LEU A 130 3.29 6.84 11.57
CA LEU A 130 3.68 7.96 10.70
C LEU A 130 5.18 7.97 10.43
N ALA A 131 6.01 7.83 11.46
CA ALA A 131 7.45 7.77 11.31
C ALA A 131 7.89 6.59 10.40
N TRP A 132 7.26 5.41 10.59
CA TRP A 132 7.53 4.23 9.78
C TRP A 132 7.20 4.45 8.28
N ILE A 133 5.99 4.93 7.98
CA ILE A 133 5.55 5.13 6.58
C ILE A 133 6.32 6.25 5.87
N LEU A 134 6.73 7.29 6.59
CA LEU A 134 7.58 8.35 6.02
C LEU A 134 9.02 7.84 5.81
N GLY A 135 9.53 7.05 6.75
CA GLY A 135 10.88 6.46 6.69
C GLY A 135 11.12 5.60 5.46
N TYR A 136 10.07 4.97 4.91
CA TYR A 136 10.13 4.22 3.65
C TYR A 136 10.84 4.98 2.54
N SER A 137 10.61 6.28 2.41
CA SER A 137 11.13 7.12 1.33
C SER A 137 12.66 7.18 1.26
N TYR A 138 13.34 6.78 2.31
CA TYR A 138 14.81 6.76 2.34
C TYR A 138 15.41 5.36 2.15
N THR A 139 14.62 4.31 2.24
CA THR A 139 15.11 2.93 2.34
C THR A 139 15.92 2.47 1.13
N LYS A 140 15.54 2.85 -0.09
CA LYS A 140 16.29 2.56 -1.31
C LYS A 140 17.73 3.13 -1.32
N ARG A 141 18.05 4.04 -0.42
CA ARG A 141 19.38 4.66 -0.33
C ARG A 141 20.38 3.82 0.44
N PHE A 142 19.92 2.85 1.24
CA PHE A 142 20.79 2.06 2.11
C PHE A 142 20.44 0.56 2.18
N THR A 143 19.28 0.12 1.66
CA THR A 143 18.90 -1.30 1.74
C THR A 143 18.09 -1.76 0.52
N SER A 144 18.36 -3.00 0.09
CA SER A 144 17.56 -3.70 -0.92
C SER A 144 16.24 -4.26 -0.38
N LEU A 145 15.99 -4.17 0.93
CA LEU A 145 14.77 -4.63 1.59
C LEU A 145 13.66 -3.55 1.63
N SER A 146 13.80 -2.48 0.84
CA SER A 146 12.82 -1.39 0.72
C SER A 146 11.40 -1.89 0.43
N HIS A 147 11.28 -2.96 -0.34
CA HIS A 147 10.00 -3.60 -0.68
C HIS A 147 9.29 -4.19 0.55
N LEU A 148 10.04 -4.82 1.46
CA LEU A 148 9.49 -5.33 2.73
C LEU A 148 9.06 -4.17 3.65
N TRP A 149 9.81 -3.06 3.64
CA TRP A 149 9.42 -1.87 4.39
C TRP A 149 8.10 -1.28 3.86
N LEU A 150 7.94 -1.21 2.53
CA LEU A 150 6.67 -0.81 1.92
C LEU A 150 5.54 -1.77 2.29
N GLY A 151 5.77 -3.07 2.18
CA GLY A 151 4.79 -4.09 2.54
C GLY A 151 4.34 -3.97 4.00
N LEU A 152 5.27 -3.73 4.94
CA LEU A 152 4.93 -3.48 6.34
C LEU A 152 4.18 -2.16 6.52
N SER A 153 4.52 -1.12 5.76
CA SER A 153 3.76 0.13 5.76
C SER A 153 2.30 -0.08 5.32
N MET A 154 2.08 -0.96 4.35
CA MET A 154 0.72 -1.32 3.91
C MET A 154 -0.01 -2.19 4.93
N ALA A 155 0.70 -3.06 5.66
CA ALA A 155 0.16 -3.91 6.71
C ALA A 155 -0.40 -3.13 7.92
N ILE A 156 0.03 -1.87 8.10
CA ILE A 156 -0.55 -0.97 9.10
C ILE A 156 -2.05 -0.75 8.85
N ALA A 157 -2.52 -0.82 7.59
CA ALA A 157 -3.91 -0.55 7.24
C ALA A 157 -4.90 -1.56 7.87
N PRO A 158 -4.79 -2.88 7.68
CA PRO A 158 -5.70 -3.83 8.31
C PRO A 158 -5.54 -3.89 9.84
N VAL A 159 -4.32 -3.78 10.35
CA VAL A 159 -4.09 -3.72 11.80
C VAL A 159 -4.75 -2.48 12.39
N GLY A 160 -4.52 -1.30 11.81
CA GLY A 160 -5.14 -0.05 12.23
C GLY A 160 -6.67 -0.07 12.11
N GLY A 161 -7.21 -0.68 11.05
CA GLY A 161 -8.65 -0.89 10.88
C GLY A 161 -9.26 -1.72 12.01
N TYR A 162 -8.61 -2.79 12.42
CA TYR A 162 -9.03 -3.61 13.57
C TYR A 162 -8.96 -2.82 14.88
N LEU A 163 -7.82 -2.16 15.14
CA LEU A 163 -7.62 -1.37 16.37
C LEU A 163 -8.55 -0.16 16.45
N ALA A 164 -8.92 0.43 15.32
CA ALA A 164 -9.88 1.53 15.25
C ALA A 164 -11.26 1.16 15.83
N VAL A 165 -11.70 -0.07 15.61
CA VAL A 165 -12.98 -0.58 16.10
C VAL A 165 -12.87 -1.09 17.54
N THR A 166 -11.82 -1.87 17.82
CA THR A 166 -11.72 -2.58 19.12
C THR A 166 -11.09 -1.76 20.22
N GLY A 167 -10.19 -0.84 19.90
CA GLY A 167 -9.34 -0.13 20.87
C GLY A 167 -8.38 -1.04 21.63
N ALA A 168 -8.22 -2.29 21.19
CA ALA A 168 -7.41 -3.31 21.88
C ALA A 168 -6.76 -4.26 20.87
N TRP A 169 -5.68 -4.93 21.27
CA TRP A 169 -5.04 -5.97 20.48
C TRP A 169 -5.96 -7.19 20.35
N SER A 170 -5.74 -8.02 19.31
CA SER A 170 -6.58 -9.18 19.04
C SER A 170 -6.39 -10.30 20.09
N THR A 171 -7.46 -11.07 20.26
CA THR A 171 -7.42 -12.35 20.98
C THR A 171 -7.97 -13.40 20.02
N PRO A 172 -7.19 -14.41 19.64
CA PRO A 172 -5.78 -14.66 20.02
C PRO A 172 -4.82 -13.59 19.48
N TRP A 173 -3.69 -13.41 20.17
CA TRP A 173 -2.72 -12.34 19.89
C TRP A 173 -2.10 -12.39 18.48
N PHE A 174 -2.00 -13.59 17.90
CA PHE A 174 -1.38 -13.82 16.59
C PHE A 174 -2.27 -13.44 15.41
N THR A 175 -3.53 -13.12 15.63
CA THR A 175 -4.48 -12.75 14.57
C THR A 175 -4.02 -11.52 13.78
N LEU A 176 -3.64 -10.44 14.48
CA LEU A 176 -3.13 -9.24 13.80
C LEU A 176 -1.78 -9.45 13.10
N PRO A 177 -0.79 -10.15 13.69
CA PRO A 177 0.39 -10.61 12.96
C PRO A 177 0.12 -11.38 11.68
N LEU A 178 -0.90 -12.24 11.62
CA LEU A 178 -1.25 -12.99 10.41
C LEU A 178 -1.71 -12.08 9.27
N VAL A 179 -2.65 -11.16 9.52
CA VAL A 179 -3.08 -10.22 8.49
C VAL A 179 -1.95 -9.27 8.09
N ALA A 180 -1.13 -8.85 9.06
CA ALA A 180 0.03 -8.02 8.78
C ALA A 180 1.05 -8.74 7.88
N ALA A 181 1.39 -10.00 8.18
CA ALA A 181 2.29 -10.81 7.37
C ALA A 181 1.73 -11.03 5.96
N GLY A 182 0.43 -11.28 5.83
CA GLY A 182 -0.24 -11.46 4.55
C GLY A 182 -0.16 -10.22 3.66
N VAL A 183 -0.50 -9.05 4.21
CA VAL A 183 -0.47 -7.79 3.46
C VAL A 183 0.97 -7.31 3.22
N LEU A 184 1.89 -7.50 4.18
CA LEU A 184 3.31 -7.26 3.98
C LEU A 184 3.83 -8.06 2.78
N ALA A 185 3.59 -9.36 2.77
CA ALA A 185 4.08 -10.24 1.73
C ALA A 185 3.49 -9.91 0.36
N TRP A 186 2.18 -9.65 0.29
CA TRP A 186 1.54 -9.19 -0.94
C TRP A 186 2.12 -7.86 -1.42
N GLY A 187 2.23 -6.85 -0.53
CA GLY A 187 2.75 -5.53 -0.85
C GLY A 187 4.21 -5.55 -1.32
N ALA A 188 5.06 -6.30 -0.62
CA ALA A 188 6.46 -6.47 -1.01
C ALA A 188 6.59 -7.23 -2.34
N GLY A 189 5.77 -8.26 -2.56
CA GLY A 189 5.79 -9.08 -3.76
C GLY A 189 5.49 -8.27 -5.02
N PHE A 190 4.42 -7.48 -5.03
CA PHE A 190 4.08 -6.65 -6.20
C PHE A 190 5.06 -5.49 -6.39
N ASP A 191 5.59 -4.90 -5.32
CA ASP A 191 6.55 -3.79 -5.43
C ASP A 191 7.89 -4.26 -6.00
N ILE A 192 8.31 -5.51 -5.70
CA ILE A 192 9.46 -6.13 -6.35
C ILE A 192 9.22 -6.26 -7.86
N LEU A 193 8.04 -6.74 -8.28
CA LEU A 193 7.72 -6.82 -9.72
C LEU A 193 7.73 -5.44 -10.37
N TYR A 194 7.14 -4.44 -9.70
CA TYR A 194 7.10 -3.08 -10.22
C TYR A 194 8.49 -2.45 -10.35
N SER A 195 9.43 -2.80 -9.47
CA SER A 195 10.79 -2.28 -9.49
C SER A 195 11.64 -2.79 -10.67
N LEU A 196 11.19 -3.83 -11.39
CA LEU A 196 11.91 -4.36 -12.56
C LEU A 196 12.14 -3.29 -13.66
N GLN A 197 11.22 -2.34 -13.81
CA GLN A 197 11.33 -1.26 -14.79
C GLN A 197 12.37 -0.19 -14.41
N ASP A 198 12.74 -0.11 -13.12
CA ASP A 198 13.68 0.88 -12.61
C ASP A 198 15.09 0.29 -12.36
N GLU A 199 15.33 -1.00 -12.67
CA GLU A 199 16.58 -1.70 -12.33
C GLU A 199 17.82 -0.98 -12.87
N GLU A 200 17.79 -0.57 -14.14
CA GLU A 200 18.91 0.11 -14.79
C GLU A 200 19.15 1.49 -14.18
N PHE A 201 18.08 2.25 -13.92
CA PHE A 201 18.16 3.56 -13.28
C PHE A 201 18.67 3.44 -11.84
N ASP A 202 18.10 2.53 -11.05
CA ASP A 202 18.49 2.33 -9.64
C ASP A 202 19.99 1.93 -9.56
N ARG A 203 20.45 1.02 -10.43
CA ARG A 203 21.86 0.60 -10.50
C ARG A 203 22.78 1.75 -10.87
N GLY A 204 22.41 2.56 -11.86
CA GLY A 204 23.22 3.70 -12.34
C GLY A 204 23.33 4.84 -11.33
N HIS A 205 22.40 4.94 -10.38
CA HIS A 205 22.35 6.02 -9.39
C HIS A 205 22.64 5.57 -7.95
N GLY A 206 23.16 4.34 -7.77
CA GLY A 206 23.54 3.83 -6.45
C GLY A 206 22.33 3.59 -5.53
N LEU A 207 21.14 3.38 -6.09
CA LEU A 207 19.96 3.02 -5.32
C LEU A 207 19.90 1.50 -5.14
N HIS A 208 19.35 1.08 -4.01
CA HIS A 208 19.25 -0.32 -3.65
C HIS A 208 17.82 -0.81 -3.84
N SER A 209 17.65 -1.86 -4.63
CA SER A 209 16.38 -2.60 -4.77
C SER A 209 16.67 -4.09 -4.80
N MET A 210 15.64 -4.93 -4.61
CA MET A 210 15.79 -6.38 -4.72
C MET A 210 16.26 -6.76 -6.13
N THR A 211 15.75 -6.09 -7.17
CA THR A 211 16.13 -6.33 -8.57
C THR A 211 17.61 -6.02 -8.83
N VAL A 212 18.12 -4.92 -8.27
CA VAL A 212 19.55 -4.58 -8.34
C VAL A 212 20.42 -5.59 -7.59
N ALA A 213 19.97 -6.06 -6.43
CA ALA A 213 20.74 -6.94 -5.56
C ALA A 213 20.88 -8.37 -6.08
N VAL A 214 19.78 -8.95 -6.63
CA VAL A 214 19.76 -10.38 -6.99
C VAL A 214 19.46 -10.63 -8.47
N GLY A 215 19.17 -9.59 -9.25
CA GLY A 215 18.77 -9.67 -10.67
C GLY A 215 17.31 -10.07 -10.87
N ALA A 216 16.76 -9.71 -12.03
CA ALA A 216 15.35 -9.88 -12.35
C ALA A 216 14.81 -11.32 -12.15
N PRO A 217 15.49 -12.41 -12.59
CA PRO A 217 14.93 -13.76 -12.42
C PRO A 217 14.74 -14.17 -10.96
N ARG A 218 15.72 -13.87 -10.10
CA ARG A 218 15.65 -14.18 -8.66
C ARG A 218 14.66 -13.26 -7.94
N ALA A 219 14.59 -11.99 -8.30
CA ALA A 219 13.61 -11.05 -7.77
C ALA A 219 12.17 -11.51 -8.05
N ILE A 220 11.87 -11.99 -9.26
CA ILE A 220 10.57 -12.58 -9.60
C ILE A 220 10.30 -13.84 -8.77
N ALA A 221 11.30 -14.69 -8.52
CA ALA A 221 11.14 -15.86 -7.67
C ALA A 221 10.85 -15.49 -6.22
N VAL A 222 11.53 -14.48 -5.67
CA VAL A 222 11.24 -13.92 -4.34
C VAL A 222 9.81 -13.38 -4.26
N SER A 223 9.38 -12.62 -5.27
CA SER A 223 8.00 -12.12 -5.36
C SER A 223 6.98 -13.26 -5.34
N ARG A 224 7.22 -14.37 -6.08
CA ARG A 224 6.33 -15.55 -6.05
C ARG A 224 6.25 -16.18 -4.66
N ALA A 225 7.37 -16.34 -3.99
CA ALA A 225 7.41 -16.85 -2.61
C ALA A 225 6.63 -15.96 -1.65
N LEU A 226 6.79 -14.64 -1.75
CA LEU A 226 6.05 -13.66 -0.96
C LEU A 226 4.54 -13.72 -1.25
N HIS A 227 4.12 -13.79 -2.52
CA HIS A 227 2.70 -13.93 -2.86
C HIS A 227 2.10 -15.25 -2.37
N THR A 228 2.87 -16.35 -2.40
CA THR A 228 2.43 -17.61 -1.78
C THR A 228 2.27 -17.47 -0.27
N MET A 229 3.23 -16.83 0.41
CA MET A 229 3.13 -16.51 1.84
C MET A 229 1.93 -15.61 2.15
N ALA A 230 1.62 -14.65 1.28
CA ALA A 230 0.45 -13.79 1.43
C ALA A 230 -0.86 -14.59 1.45
N VAL A 231 -1.03 -15.51 0.51
CA VAL A 231 -2.22 -16.38 0.45
C VAL A 231 -2.31 -17.25 1.71
N VAL A 232 -1.21 -17.86 2.14
CA VAL A 232 -1.19 -18.72 3.35
C VAL A 232 -1.53 -17.90 4.61
N ALA A 233 -0.89 -16.74 4.78
CA ALA A 233 -1.11 -15.90 5.97
C ALA A 233 -2.53 -15.32 6.02
N LEU A 234 -3.08 -14.87 4.89
CA LEU A 234 -4.46 -14.37 4.81
C LEU A 234 -5.47 -15.49 5.02
N SER A 235 -5.21 -16.72 4.53
CA SER A 235 -6.04 -17.88 4.83
C SER A 235 -6.03 -18.20 6.32
N ALA A 236 -4.84 -18.24 6.94
CA ALA A 236 -4.70 -18.45 8.38
C ALA A 236 -5.39 -17.34 9.22
N PHE A 237 -5.33 -16.09 8.77
CA PHE A 237 -6.08 -14.99 9.37
C PHE A 237 -7.58 -15.24 9.32
N GLY A 238 -8.12 -15.68 8.18
CA GLY A 238 -9.54 -16.03 8.04
C GLY A 238 -9.95 -17.12 9.04
N LEU A 239 -9.15 -18.18 9.16
CA LEU A 239 -9.39 -19.24 10.13
C LEU A 239 -9.34 -18.73 11.58
N ALA A 240 -8.35 -17.90 11.91
CA ALA A 240 -8.18 -17.35 13.25
C ALA A 240 -9.32 -16.38 13.66
N THR A 241 -9.97 -15.74 12.69
CA THR A 241 -11.10 -14.82 12.90
C THR A 241 -12.47 -15.49 12.74
N GLY A 242 -12.51 -16.78 12.41
CA GLY A 242 -13.74 -17.52 12.15
C GLY A 242 -14.46 -17.05 10.87
N MET A 243 -13.75 -16.48 9.90
CA MET A 243 -14.32 -16.17 8.58
C MET A 243 -14.61 -17.46 7.83
N GLY A 244 -15.73 -17.50 7.11
CA GLY A 244 -16.26 -18.70 6.45
C GLY A 244 -16.01 -18.73 4.94
N VAL A 245 -17.03 -19.21 4.22
CA VAL A 245 -16.91 -19.56 2.80
C VAL A 245 -16.70 -18.33 1.92
N ALA A 246 -17.40 -17.22 2.19
CA ALA A 246 -17.31 -16.02 1.34
C ALA A 246 -15.89 -15.44 1.33
N TYR A 247 -15.25 -15.35 2.51
CA TYR A 247 -13.85 -14.96 2.61
C TYR A 247 -12.91 -15.95 1.92
N GLY A 248 -13.13 -17.26 2.12
CA GLY A 248 -12.36 -18.32 1.48
C GLY A 248 -12.40 -18.26 -0.06
N VAL A 249 -13.56 -17.96 -0.63
CA VAL A 249 -13.70 -17.72 -2.08
C VAL A 249 -12.92 -16.47 -2.50
N GLY A 250 -12.99 -15.37 -1.74
CA GLY A 250 -12.19 -14.18 -1.99
C GLY A 250 -10.69 -14.47 -2.03
N ILE A 251 -10.17 -15.26 -1.09
CA ILE A 251 -8.75 -15.68 -1.06
C ILE A 251 -8.41 -16.59 -2.26
N ALA A 252 -9.28 -17.53 -2.62
CA ALA A 252 -9.05 -18.41 -3.77
C ALA A 252 -8.99 -17.61 -5.09
N VAL A 253 -9.88 -16.64 -5.27
CA VAL A 253 -9.86 -15.75 -6.44
C VAL A 253 -8.58 -14.88 -6.42
N ALA A 254 -8.19 -14.32 -5.26
CA ALA A 254 -6.96 -13.57 -5.13
C ALA A 254 -5.71 -14.41 -5.49
N ALA A 255 -5.67 -15.68 -5.06
CA ALA A 255 -4.58 -16.61 -5.41
C ALA A 255 -4.52 -16.86 -6.94
N GLY A 256 -5.67 -17.01 -7.60
CA GLY A 256 -5.76 -17.14 -9.06
C GLY A 256 -5.25 -15.88 -9.77
N LEU A 257 -5.62 -14.68 -9.27
CA LEU A 257 -5.16 -13.40 -9.82
C LEU A 257 -3.65 -13.21 -9.63
N LEU A 258 -3.09 -13.57 -8.47
CA LEU A 258 -1.64 -13.55 -8.23
C LEU A 258 -0.90 -14.50 -9.17
N ALA A 259 -1.41 -15.71 -9.39
CA ALA A 259 -0.85 -16.63 -10.36
C ALA A 259 -0.89 -16.08 -11.79
N TRP A 260 -1.97 -15.36 -12.14
CA TRP A 260 -2.09 -14.68 -13.43
C TRP A 260 -1.13 -13.50 -13.56
N GLU A 261 -0.97 -12.67 -12.53
CA GLU A 261 -0.01 -11.57 -12.48
C GLU A 261 1.40 -12.04 -12.83
N HIS A 262 1.85 -13.15 -12.23
CA HIS A 262 3.15 -13.74 -12.53
C HIS A 262 3.30 -14.34 -13.95
N ARG A 263 2.19 -14.55 -14.67
CA ARG A 263 2.23 -14.91 -16.11
C ARG A 263 2.37 -13.70 -17.01
N LEU A 264 1.93 -12.52 -16.54
CA LEU A 264 2.05 -11.27 -17.29
C LEU A 264 3.47 -10.70 -17.26
N VAL A 265 4.23 -10.97 -16.18
CA VAL A 265 5.58 -10.44 -15.97
C VAL A 265 6.61 -11.54 -16.23
N ARG A 266 7.48 -11.32 -17.21
CA ARG A 266 8.57 -12.23 -17.60
C ARG A 266 9.90 -11.48 -17.60
N PRO A 267 11.04 -12.15 -17.30
CA PRO A 267 12.35 -11.55 -17.46
C PRO A 267 12.55 -11.01 -18.89
N GLY A 268 12.86 -9.72 -19.00
CA GLY A 268 13.08 -9.05 -20.28
C GLY A 268 11.81 -8.55 -21.02
N ASP A 269 10.60 -8.89 -20.55
CA ASP A 269 9.35 -8.34 -21.07
C ASP A 269 8.52 -7.69 -19.96
N TYR A 270 8.56 -6.38 -19.91
CA TYR A 270 7.86 -5.56 -18.91
C TYR A 270 6.70 -4.76 -19.52
N SER A 271 6.30 -5.06 -20.76
CA SER A 271 5.26 -4.34 -21.49
C SER A 271 3.89 -4.36 -20.83
N ARG A 272 3.62 -5.38 -19.98
CA ARG A 272 2.37 -5.56 -19.25
C ARG A 272 2.47 -5.25 -17.76
N LEU A 273 3.58 -4.64 -17.34
CA LEU A 273 3.84 -4.39 -15.90
C LEU A 273 2.79 -3.45 -15.29
N ASP A 274 2.37 -2.41 -16.02
CA ASP A 274 1.33 -1.49 -15.54
C ASP A 274 -0.01 -2.20 -15.33
N ALA A 275 -0.40 -3.09 -16.25
CA ALA A 275 -1.62 -3.90 -16.11
C ALA A 275 -1.51 -4.87 -14.93
N ALA A 276 -0.36 -5.52 -14.74
CA ALA A 276 -0.09 -6.38 -13.60
C ALA A 276 -0.17 -5.57 -12.29
N PHE A 277 0.48 -4.41 -12.25
CA PHE A 277 0.52 -3.59 -11.04
C PHE A 277 -0.83 -2.98 -10.68
N PHE A 278 -1.48 -2.27 -11.62
CA PHE A 278 -2.70 -1.51 -11.30
C PHE A 278 -3.95 -2.38 -11.27
N THR A 279 -4.18 -3.15 -12.34
CA THR A 279 -5.43 -3.88 -12.48
C THR A 279 -5.48 -5.09 -11.57
N MET A 280 -4.42 -5.91 -11.56
CA MET A 280 -4.43 -7.13 -10.76
C MET A 280 -4.46 -6.84 -9.27
N ASN A 281 -3.62 -5.93 -8.77
CA ASN A 281 -3.58 -5.61 -7.35
C ASN A 281 -4.83 -4.89 -6.86
N GLY A 282 -5.46 -4.07 -7.71
CA GLY A 282 -6.78 -3.50 -7.43
C GLY A 282 -7.86 -4.57 -7.29
N LEU A 283 -7.90 -5.54 -8.19
CA LEU A 283 -8.85 -6.66 -8.13
C LEU A 283 -8.57 -7.58 -6.93
N ILE A 284 -7.30 -7.93 -6.66
CA ILE A 284 -6.90 -8.77 -5.52
C ILE A 284 -7.40 -8.15 -4.21
N SER A 285 -7.09 -6.90 -3.96
CA SER A 285 -7.52 -6.23 -2.73
C SER A 285 -9.05 -6.12 -2.62
N ALA A 286 -9.73 -5.84 -3.74
CA ALA A 286 -11.18 -5.74 -3.78
C ALA A 286 -11.88 -7.08 -3.50
N VAL A 287 -11.43 -8.19 -4.09
CA VAL A 287 -12.08 -9.49 -3.88
C VAL A 287 -11.87 -10.01 -2.45
N VAL A 288 -10.70 -9.75 -1.84
CA VAL A 288 -10.47 -10.10 -0.44
C VAL A 288 -11.37 -9.28 0.49
N MET A 289 -11.49 -7.98 0.24
CA MET A 289 -12.40 -7.10 0.99
C MET A 289 -13.87 -7.53 0.85
N LEU A 290 -14.31 -7.74 -0.37
CA LEU A 290 -15.72 -8.13 -0.63
C LEU A 290 -16.01 -9.48 0.02
N GLY A 291 -15.09 -10.44 -0.05
CA GLY A 291 -15.21 -11.71 0.66
C GLY A 291 -15.32 -11.53 2.17
N ALA A 292 -14.50 -10.66 2.77
CA ALA A 292 -14.55 -10.38 4.20
C ALA A 292 -15.86 -9.67 4.62
N ILE A 293 -16.33 -8.70 3.84
CA ILE A 293 -17.58 -7.98 4.11
C ILE A 293 -18.78 -8.92 3.97
N ALA A 294 -18.83 -9.70 2.88
CA ALA A 294 -19.92 -10.66 2.66
C ALA A 294 -20.02 -11.67 3.79
N ASP A 295 -18.90 -12.14 4.29
CA ASP A 295 -18.82 -13.13 5.36
C ASP A 295 -19.28 -12.61 6.73
N VAL A 296 -19.20 -11.32 6.94
CA VAL A 296 -19.72 -10.65 8.15
C VAL A 296 -21.19 -10.30 8.02
N ALA A 297 -21.67 -10.07 6.78
CA ALA A 297 -23.06 -9.71 6.50
C ALA A 297 -24.01 -10.92 6.45
N LEU A 298 -23.49 -12.14 6.20
CA LEU A 298 -24.21 -13.42 6.17
C LEU A 298 -24.26 -14.06 7.55
#